data_426f3353a6c9fe3bdb01f2be2f6e8fcb
#
_entry.id   426f3353a6c9fe3bdb01f2be2f6e8fcb
#
_cell.length_a   1.000
_cell.length_b   1.000
_cell.length_c   1.000
_cell.angle_alpha   90.00
_cell.angle_beta   90.00
_cell.angle_gamma   90.00
#
_symmetry.space_group_name_H-M   'P 1'
#
loop_
_entity.id
_entity.type
_entity.pdbx_description
1 polymer ?
#
loop_
_entity_poly.entity_id
_entity_poly.type
_entity_poly.pdbx_seq_one_letter_code
_entity_poly.pdbx_strand_id
1 'polypeptide(L)'
;PLSDIDLLFVLPYKPTPFSEQLVEFMLYVLWDLGLKVGHAVRSVDENLRQAREDMTIRTTLLEARWVWGDQELASDLITRFKKEIKRGTAAEFVAAKLKERDERHQKLGDSRYRLEPNVKDDKGGLRDLHTLFWIAKYLFGVSDVRKLADKGVIDDEAAARFVKAHDFLSTVRCHIHYLTNRPDNRLTFDLQRDIAPRLGYSDRAGATAVERFMKHYFLVAKDVGDLTAILCAALEDRQAKPAPVLSRVMEIGRAHV
;
A
#
# COMPACT_ATOMS: atom_id res chain seq x y z
N PRO A 1 -7.24 6.62 -11.77
CA PRO A 1 -6.56 7.36 -12.84
C PRO A 1 -6.30 8.82 -12.50
N LEU A 2 -7.10 9.45 -11.63
CA LEU A 2 -6.91 10.86 -11.21
C LEU A 2 -6.24 10.97 -9.82
N SER A 3 -5.31 10.07 -9.50
CA SER A 3 -4.49 10.17 -8.30
C SER A 3 -3.31 11.11 -8.53
N ASP A 4 -2.83 11.73 -7.44
CA ASP A 4 -1.62 12.52 -7.47
C ASP A 4 -0.41 11.65 -7.83
N ILE A 5 0.58 12.24 -8.48
CA ILE A 5 1.87 11.62 -8.80
C ILE A 5 2.85 12.10 -7.73
N ASP A 6 3.49 11.17 -7.03
CA ASP A 6 4.53 11.50 -6.06
C ASP A 6 5.91 11.23 -6.67
N LEU A 7 6.71 12.28 -6.83
CA LEU A 7 8.06 12.22 -7.37
C LEU A 7 9.11 12.44 -6.28
N LEU A 8 10.11 11.59 -6.25
CA LEU A 8 11.30 11.78 -5.44
C LEU A 8 12.50 12.02 -6.35
N PHE A 9 13.05 13.22 -6.30
CA PHE A 9 14.32 13.58 -6.96
C PHE A 9 15.45 13.27 -5.99
N VAL A 10 16.23 12.24 -6.30
CA VAL A 10 17.37 11.82 -5.49
C VAL A 10 18.64 12.45 -6.04
N LEU A 11 19.34 13.19 -5.20
CA LEU A 11 20.59 13.85 -5.56
C LEU A 11 21.78 13.15 -4.91
N PRO A 12 22.96 13.10 -5.54
CA PRO A 12 24.18 12.52 -4.95
C PRO A 12 24.74 13.40 -3.80
N TYR A 13 24.34 14.66 -3.76
CA TYR A 13 24.76 15.66 -2.77
C TYR A 13 23.59 16.55 -2.37
N LYS A 14 23.83 17.52 -1.49
CA LYS A 14 22.81 18.51 -1.11
C LYS A 14 22.29 19.28 -2.31
N PRO A 15 21.02 19.70 -2.32
CA PRO A 15 20.45 20.53 -3.38
C PRO A 15 21.31 21.76 -3.66
N THR A 16 21.45 22.08 -4.92
CA THR A 16 22.14 23.29 -5.42
C THR A 16 21.15 24.16 -6.17
N PRO A 17 21.38 25.48 -6.36
CA PRO A 17 20.50 26.34 -7.12
C PRO A 17 20.21 25.80 -8.53
N PHE A 18 21.18 25.17 -9.17
CA PHE A 18 21.00 24.54 -10.49
C PHE A 18 20.05 23.34 -10.42
N SER A 19 20.24 22.44 -9.45
CA SER A 19 19.35 21.26 -9.33
C SER A 19 17.94 21.67 -8.93
N GLU A 20 17.77 22.71 -8.12
CA GLU A 20 16.46 23.25 -7.75
C GLU A 20 15.74 23.83 -8.97
N GLN A 21 16.40 24.65 -9.77
CA GLN A 21 15.85 25.21 -11.02
C GLN A 21 15.45 24.12 -12.02
N LEU A 22 16.27 23.07 -12.14
CA LEU A 22 15.95 21.94 -13.03
C LEU A 22 14.70 21.20 -12.58
N VAL A 23 14.58 20.92 -11.28
CA VAL A 23 13.39 20.28 -10.71
C VAL A 23 12.16 21.17 -10.89
N GLU A 24 12.26 22.46 -10.59
CA GLU A 24 11.16 23.41 -10.81
C GLU A 24 10.70 23.42 -12.27
N PHE A 25 11.62 23.45 -13.21
CA PHE A 25 11.28 23.38 -14.64
C PHE A 25 10.50 22.11 -14.98
N MET A 26 10.96 20.95 -14.49
CA MET A 26 10.26 19.68 -14.71
C MET A 26 8.85 19.69 -14.11
N LEU A 27 8.69 20.25 -12.91
CA LEU A 27 7.40 20.38 -12.24
C LEU A 27 6.44 21.30 -12.99
N TYR A 28 6.91 22.44 -13.48
CA TYR A 28 6.10 23.35 -14.30
C TYR A 28 5.58 22.65 -15.55
N VAL A 29 6.43 21.90 -16.26
CA VAL A 29 5.98 21.11 -17.42
C VAL A 29 4.89 20.11 -17.06
N LEU A 30 5.02 19.40 -15.93
CA LEU A 30 4.02 18.44 -15.49
C LEU A 30 2.71 19.11 -15.07
N TRP A 31 2.77 20.26 -14.41
CA TRP A 31 1.60 21.03 -14.01
C TRP A 31 0.87 21.64 -15.21
N ASP A 32 1.61 22.13 -16.21
CA ASP A 32 1.04 22.64 -17.47
C ASP A 32 0.32 21.53 -18.26
N LEU A 33 0.76 20.29 -18.12
CA LEU A 33 0.04 19.10 -18.63
C LEU A 33 -1.21 18.74 -17.81
N GLY A 34 -1.53 19.51 -16.77
CA GLY A 34 -2.69 19.27 -15.90
C GLY A 34 -2.48 18.14 -14.88
N LEU A 35 -1.25 17.68 -14.69
CA LEU A 35 -0.94 16.62 -13.71
C LEU A 35 -0.80 17.22 -12.31
N LYS A 36 -1.38 16.55 -11.32
CA LYS A 36 -1.15 16.87 -9.90
C LYS A 36 0.08 16.12 -9.43
N VAL A 37 1.13 16.85 -9.09
CA VAL A 37 2.41 16.28 -8.71
C VAL A 37 2.81 16.79 -7.33
N GLY A 38 2.94 15.85 -6.37
CA GLY A 38 3.69 16.03 -5.14
C GLY A 38 5.16 15.69 -5.39
N HIS A 39 6.08 16.37 -4.73
CA HIS A 39 7.49 16.10 -4.93
C HIS A 39 8.34 16.29 -3.67
N ALA A 40 9.50 15.65 -3.68
CA ALA A 40 10.57 15.90 -2.73
C ALA A 40 11.92 15.86 -3.44
N VAL A 41 12.84 16.72 -3.01
CA VAL A 41 14.23 16.78 -3.51
C VAL A 41 15.15 16.51 -2.34
N ARG A 42 15.88 15.39 -2.36
CA ARG A 42 16.69 14.97 -1.21
C ARG A 42 17.92 14.18 -1.65
N SER A 43 18.99 14.28 -0.89
CA SER A 43 20.09 13.32 -1.00
C SER A 43 19.72 11.96 -0.43
N VAL A 44 20.54 10.93 -0.72
CA VAL A 44 20.37 9.59 -0.13
C VAL A 44 20.37 9.67 1.40
N ASP A 45 21.35 10.37 1.99
CA ASP A 45 21.47 10.50 3.45
C ASP A 45 20.26 11.19 4.08
N GLU A 46 19.75 12.23 3.43
CA GLU A 46 18.57 12.94 3.91
C GLU A 46 17.30 12.08 3.86
N ASN A 47 17.11 11.32 2.79
CA ASN A 47 16.02 10.36 2.70
C ASN A 47 16.07 9.33 3.83
N LEU A 48 17.25 8.80 4.13
CA LEU A 48 17.43 7.82 5.20
C LEU A 48 17.20 8.44 6.58
N ARG A 49 17.68 9.67 6.81
CA ARG A 49 17.43 10.39 8.06
C ARG A 49 15.93 10.61 8.29
N GLN A 50 15.23 11.13 7.30
CA GLN A 50 13.79 11.36 7.40
C GLN A 50 12.99 10.07 7.52
N ALA A 51 13.40 8.99 6.86
CA ALA A 51 12.75 7.69 7.01
C ALA A 51 12.92 7.06 8.41
N ARG A 52 13.91 7.49 9.21
CA ARG A 52 14.01 7.09 10.62
C ARG A 52 12.95 7.76 11.48
N GLU A 53 12.61 9.00 11.17
CA GLU A 53 11.76 9.87 11.99
C GLU A 53 10.28 9.82 11.55
N ASP A 54 10.01 9.64 10.24
CA ASP A 54 8.67 9.70 9.66
C ASP A 54 8.27 8.36 9.01
N MET A 55 7.20 7.79 9.54
CA MET A 55 6.62 6.52 9.06
C MET A 55 6.01 6.64 7.66
N THR A 56 5.52 7.83 7.28
CA THR A 56 4.99 8.09 5.95
C THR A 56 6.11 8.05 4.91
N ILE A 57 7.23 8.72 5.19
CA ILE A 57 8.42 8.70 4.32
C ILE A 57 8.98 7.28 4.23
N ARG A 58 9.01 6.54 5.34
CA ARG A 58 9.42 5.13 5.37
C ARG A 58 8.55 4.27 4.44
N THR A 59 7.24 4.51 4.44
CA THR A 59 6.28 3.82 3.56
C THR A 59 6.46 4.23 2.10
N THR A 60 6.68 5.51 1.82
CA THR A 60 6.95 6.02 0.47
C THR A 60 8.21 5.40 -0.13
N LEU A 61 9.31 5.32 0.64
CA LEU A 61 10.55 4.66 0.19
C LEU A 61 10.37 3.15 -0.02
N LEU A 62 9.48 2.51 0.72
CA LEU A 62 9.14 1.10 0.51
C LEU A 62 8.48 0.86 -0.85
N GLU A 63 7.71 1.83 -1.35
CA GLU A 63 7.02 1.80 -2.64
C GLU A 63 7.82 2.45 -3.79
N ALA A 64 8.96 3.08 -3.48
CA ALA A 64 9.76 3.78 -4.47
C ALA A 64 10.25 2.83 -5.56
N ARG A 65 10.20 3.32 -6.79
CA ARG A 65 10.74 2.65 -7.98
C ARG A 65 11.54 3.64 -8.81
N TRP A 66 12.63 3.17 -9.38
CA TRP A 66 13.38 3.97 -10.34
C TRP A 66 12.53 4.25 -11.58
N VAL A 67 12.54 5.50 -12.04
CA VAL A 67 11.83 5.97 -13.23
C VAL A 67 12.83 6.40 -14.29
N TRP A 68 13.79 7.26 -13.91
CA TRP A 68 14.78 7.81 -14.83
C TRP A 68 15.99 8.32 -14.04
N GLY A 69 17.14 8.50 -14.75
CA GLY A 69 18.36 9.04 -14.20
C GLY A 69 19.35 7.97 -13.76
N ASP A 70 20.22 8.32 -12.80
CA ASP A 70 21.25 7.42 -12.28
C ASP A 70 20.65 6.26 -11.51
N GLN A 71 20.77 5.06 -12.09
CA GLN A 71 20.24 3.82 -11.50
C GLN A 71 21.08 3.34 -10.32
N GLU A 72 22.38 3.64 -10.28
CA GLU A 72 23.26 3.26 -9.17
C GLU A 72 22.88 4.04 -7.91
N LEU A 73 22.62 5.34 -8.05
CA LEU A 73 22.15 6.19 -6.97
C LEU A 73 20.80 5.72 -6.42
N ALA A 74 19.85 5.34 -7.28
CA ALA A 74 18.57 4.79 -6.88
C ALA A 74 18.75 3.43 -6.17
N SER A 75 19.64 2.59 -6.66
CA SER A 75 19.97 1.29 -6.06
C SER A 75 20.64 1.44 -4.69
N ASP A 76 21.53 2.43 -4.53
CA ASP A 76 22.16 2.75 -3.26
C ASP A 76 21.12 3.15 -2.22
N LEU A 77 20.22 4.07 -2.56
CA LEU A 77 19.13 4.48 -1.67
C LEU A 77 18.32 3.27 -1.17
N ILE A 78 17.88 2.39 -2.08
CA ILE A 78 17.06 1.24 -1.73
C ILE A 78 17.85 0.21 -0.91
N THR A 79 19.13 -0.01 -1.23
CA THR A 79 19.99 -0.94 -0.51
C THR A 79 20.25 -0.45 0.92
N ARG A 80 20.61 0.80 1.06
CA ARG A 80 20.84 1.43 2.36
C ARG A 80 19.56 1.53 3.18
N PHE A 81 18.42 1.84 2.56
CA PHE A 81 17.11 1.81 3.24
C PHE A 81 16.83 0.43 3.85
N LYS A 82 17.07 -0.66 3.09
CA LYS A 82 16.90 -2.02 3.60
C LYS A 82 17.83 -2.34 4.76
N LYS A 83 19.09 -1.91 4.68
CA LYS A 83 20.15 -2.22 5.65
C LYS A 83 20.04 -1.36 6.92
N GLU A 84 19.81 -0.06 6.77
CA GLU A 84 19.95 0.92 7.85
C GLU A 84 18.60 1.25 8.53
N ILE A 85 17.48 1.13 7.81
CA ILE A 85 16.16 1.50 8.32
C ILE A 85 15.30 0.26 8.60
N LYS A 86 15.15 -0.60 7.60
CA LYS A 86 14.22 -1.72 7.69
C LYS A 86 14.69 -2.79 8.69
N ARG A 87 15.98 -2.99 8.80
CA ARG A 87 16.55 -3.98 9.72
C ARG A 87 16.35 -3.57 11.18
N GLY A 88 15.68 -4.42 11.96
CA GLY A 88 15.44 -4.20 13.39
C GLY A 88 14.22 -3.34 13.74
N THR A 89 13.53 -2.74 12.75
CA THR A 89 12.36 -1.87 12.97
C THR A 89 11.03 -2.49 12.54
N ALA A 90 11.01 -3.79 12.33
CA ALA A 90 9.84 -4.52 11.81
C ALA A 90 8.61 -4.39 12.74
N ALA A 91 8.79 -4.62 14.05
CA ALA A 91 7.71 -4.54 15.03
C ALA A 91 7.14 -3.11 15.13
N GLU A 92 8.02 -2.10 15.12
CA GLU A 92 7.63 -0.69 15.12
C GLU A 92 6.78 -0.33 13.89
N PHE A 93 7.23 -0.76 12.70
CA PHE A 93 6.50 -0.51 11.45
C PHE A 93 5.12 -1.14 11.44
N VAL A 94 5.02 -2.40 11.86
CA VAL A 94 3.74 -3.14 11.95
C VAL A 94 2.79 -2.42 12.91
N ALA A 95 3.26 -2.12 14.13
CA ALA A 95 2.44 -1.45 15.15
C ALA A 95 1.94 -0.08 14.65
N ALA A 96 2.81 0.72 14.02
CA ALA A 96 2.44 2.03 13.49
C ALA A 96 1.40 1.91 12.36
N LYS A 97 1.54 0.96 11.43
CA LYS A 97 0.60 0.76 10.33
C LYS A 97 -0.76 0.22 10.78
N LEU A 98 -0.78 -0.66 11.75
CA LEU A 98 -2.04 -1.13 12.34
C LEU A 98 -2.75 -0.01 13.11
N LYS A 99 -2.01 0.77 13.89
CA LYS A 99 -2.54 1.93 14.60
C LYS A 99 -3.14 2.97 13.63
N GLU A 100 -2.40 3.33 12.55
CA GLU A 100 -2.88 4.24 11.50
C GLU A 100 -4.20 3.75 10.88
N ARG A 101 -4.30 2.44 10.61
CA ARG A 101 -5.53 1.80 10.11
C ARG A 101 -6.69 1.94 11.11
N ASP A 102 -6.45 1.62 12.37
CA ASP A 102 -7.49 1.62 13.39
C ASP A 102 -8.00 3.04 13.69
N GLU A 103 -7.10 4.02 13.76
CA GLU A 103 -7.46 5.45 13.89
C GLU A 103 -8.29 5.94 12.69
N ARG A 104 -7.95 5.50 11.47
CA ARG A 104 -8.74 5.82 10.27
C ARG A 104 -10.14 5.22 10.36
N HIS A 105 -10.25 3.93 10.74
CA HIS A 105 -11.55 3.29 10.91
C HIS A 105 -12.42 4.01 11.94
N GLN A 106 -11.85 4.38 13.09
CA GLN A 106 -12.58 5.14 14.13
C GLN A 106 -13.09 6.49 13.60
N LYS A 107 -12.23 7.25 12.91
CA LYS A 107 -12.60 8.56 12.32
C LYS A 107 -13.73 8.43 11.29
N LEU A 108 -13.79 7.33 10.58
CA LEU A 108 -14.79 7.08 9.53
C LEU A 108 -16.03 6.31 10.03
N GLY A 109 -16.15 6.05 11.34
CA GLY A 109 -17.32 5.43 11.95
C GLY A 109 -17.29 3.90 11.95
N ASP A 110 -16.15 3.28 11.74
CA ASP A 110 -15.85 1.83 11.91
C ASP A 110 -16.83 0.84 11.28
N SER A 111 -17.55 1.23 10.22
CA SER A 111 -18.53 0.39 9.54
C SER A 111 -18.08 -0.02 8.14
N ARG A 112 -18.25 -1.32 7.82
CA ARG A 112 -18.06 -1.87 6.46
C ARG A 112 -19.32 -1.75 5.59
N TYR A 113 -20.47 -1.49 6.20
CA TYR A 113 -21.78 -1.58 5.57
C TYR A 113 -22.43 -0.22 5.38
N ARG A 114 -21.61 0.78 5.00
CA ARG A 114 -22.15 2.09 4.65
C ARG A 114 -22.89 2.00 3.31
N LEU A 115 -24.05 2.65 3.22
CA LEU A 115 -24.84 2.65 1.97
C LEU A 115 -24.09 3.37 0.82
N GLU A 116 -23.34 4.40 1.14
CA GLU A 116 -22.44 5.13 0.22
C GLU A 116 -21.00 5.05 0.73
N PRO A 117 -20.30 3.93 0.51
CA PRO A 117 -18.97 3.72 1.07
C PRO A 117 -17.89 4.54 0.35
N ASN A 118 -16.83 4.88 1.08
CA ASN A 118 -15.58 5.32 0.51
C ASN A 118 -14.73 4.08 0.14
N VAL A 119 -14.64 3.78 -1.15
CA VAL A 119 -13.98 2.56 -1.66
C VAL A 119 -12.48 2.49 -1.35
N LYS A 120 -11.87 3.62 -1.00
CA LYS A 120 -10.46 3.72 -0.65
C LYS A 120 -10.24 3.60 0.86
N ASP A 121 -10.94 4.40 1.66
CA ASP A 121 -10.55 4.68 3.04
C ASP A 121 -11.45 4.03 4.09
N ASP A 122 -12.69 3.64 3.76
CA ASP A 122 -13.56 2.92 4.69
C ASP A 122 -13.02 1.53 5.03
N LYS A 123 -13.49 0.98 6.14
CA LYS A 123 -13.16 -0.37 6.60
C LYS A 123 -13.49 -1.41 5.54
N GLY A 124 -12.50 -2.19 5.14
CA GLY A 124 -12.60 -3.13 4.02
C GLY A 124 -12.32 -2.51 2.65
N GLY A 125 -11.86 -1.27 2.58
CA GLY A 125 -11.48 -0.59 1.34
C GLY A 125 -10.03 -0.83 0.92
N LEU A 126 -9.64 -0.20 -0.19
CA LEU A 126 -8.30 -0.35 -0.79
C LEU A 126 -7.16 -0.02 0.17
N ARG A 127 -7.35 0.95 1.08
CA ARG A 127 -6.30 1.35 2.03
C ARG A 127 -5.97 0.23 3.01
N ASP A 128 -6.92 -0.61 3.36
CA ASP A 128 -6.67 -1.77 4.21
C ASP A 128 -5.80 -2.80 3.49
N LEU A 129 -6.10 -3.11 2.22
CA LEU A 129 -5.24 -3.97 1.39
C LEU A 129 -3.84 -3.40 1.23
N HIS A 130 -3.71 -2.09 0.99
CA HIS A 130 -2.40 -1.45 0.91
C HIS A 130 -1.64 -1.55 2.24
N THR A 131 -2.32 -1.34 3.36
CA THR A 131 -1.70 -1.49 4.70
C THR A 131 -1.15 -2.90 4.90
N LEU A 132 -1.93 -3.93 4.56
CA LEU A 132 -1.48 -5.33 4.62
C LEU A 132 -0.29 -5.59 3.71
N PHE A 133 -0.34 -5.08 2.48
CA PHE A 133 0.75 -5.26 1.53
C PHE A 133 2.03 -4.53 1.94
N TRP A 134 1.94 -3.32 2.50
CA TRP A 134 3.10 -2.62 3.05
C TRP A 134 3.75 -3.36 4.21
N ILE A 135 2.94 -3.90 5.12
CA ILE A 135 3.42 -4.75 6.21
C ILE A 135 4.14 -5.98 5.63
N ALA A 136 3.52 -6.67 4.68
CA ALA A 136 4.09 -7.83 4.02
C ALA A 136 5.40 -7.51 3.28
N LYS A 137 5.43 -6.42 2.52
CA LYS A 137 6.62 -5.94 1.79
C LYS A 137 7.75 -5.55 2.75
N TYR A 138 7.39 -4.92 3.88
CA TYR A 138 8.36 -4.54 4.89
C TYR A 138 8.96 -5.76 5.59
N LEU A 139 8.15 -6.72 6.01
CA LEU A 139 8.60 -7.90 6.75
C LEU A 139 9.33 -8.92 5.87
N PHE A 140 8.72 -9.24 4.73
CA PHE A 140 9.13 -10.38 3.92
C PHE A 140 9.90 -10.00 2.66
N GLY A 141 9.98 -8.71 2.33
CA GLY A 141 10.68 -8.23 1.14
C GLY A 141 10.05 -8.68 -0.18
N VAL A 142 8.74 -8.92 -0.18
CA VAL A 142 8.01 -9.36 -1.37
C VAL A 142 7.62 -8.16 -2.24
N SER A 143 7.60 -8.36 -3.56
CA SER A 143 7.16 -7.37 -4.53
C SER A 143 5.74 -7.64 -5.03
N ASP A 144 5.17 -8.80 -4.72
CA ASP A 144 3.83 -9.26 -5.10
C ASP A 144 3.26 -10.07 -3.93
N VAL A 145 1.96 -9.97 -3.70
CA VAL A 145 1.26 -10.69 -2.62
C VAL A 145 1.32 -12.21 -2.81
N ARG A 146 1.36 -12.69 -4.05
CA ARG A 146 1.46 -14.12 -4.37
C ARG A 146 2.75 -14.73 -3.79
N LYS A 147 3.83 -13.97 -3.73
CA LYS A 147 5.10 -14.40 -3.11
C LYS A 147 5.00 -14.63 -1.59
N LEU A 148 3.93 -14.20 -0.96
CA LEU A 148 3.65 -14.55 0.44
C LEU A 148 3.23 -16.02 0.58
N ALA A 149 2.52 -16.55 -0.41
CA ALA A 149 2.18 -17.98 -0.46
C ALA A 149 3.45 -18.82 -0.63
N ASP A 150 4.34 -18.46 -1.55
CA ASP A 150 5.65 -19.11 -1.74
C ASP A 150 6.48 -19.15 -0.43
N LYS A 151 6.29 -18.14 0.43
CA LYS A 151 6.97 -18.05 1.74
C LYS A 151 6.20 -18.71 2.89
N GLY A 152 5.04 -19.32 2.62
CA GLY A 152 4.18 -19.93 3.62
C GLY A 152 3.66 -18.95 4.67
N VAL A 153 3.44 -17.70 4.31
CA VAL A 153 2.86 -16.66 5.20
C VAL A 153 1.34 -16.70 5.15
N ILE A 154 0.80 -16.90 3.97
CA ILE A 154 -0.62 -17.12 3.69
C ILE A 154 -0.72 -18.29 2.71
N ASP A 155 -1.90 -18.87 2.54
CA ASP A 155 -2.14 -19.86 1.50
C ASP A 155 -2.43 -19.21 0.13
N ASP A 156 -2.43 -20.05 -0.91
CA ASP A 156 -2.71 -19.59 -2.30
C ASP A 156 -4.12 -19.04 -2.45
N GLU A 157 -5.08 -19.55 -1.69
CA GLU A 157 -6.46 -19.06 -1.71
C GLU A 157 -6.55 -17.63 -1.16
N ALA A 158 -5.92 -17.34 -0.01
CA ALA A 158 -5.86 -16.00 0.54
C ALA A 158 -5.12 -15.02 -0.39
N ALA A 159 -4.04 -15.45 -1.04
CA ALA A 159 -3.34 -14.64 -2.03
C ALA A 159 -4.24 -14.31 -3.24
N ALA A 160 -4.98 -15.29 -3.75
CA ALA A 160 -5.92 -15.10 -4.87
C ALA A 160 -7.09 -14.19 -4.47
N ARG A 161 -7.63 -14.34 -3.25
CA ARG A 161 -8.68 -13.46 -2.70
C ARG A 161 -8.19 -12.02 -2.58
N PHE A 162 -6.95 -11.81 -2.12
CA PHE A 162 -6.35 -10.49 -2.04
C PHE A 162 -6.30 -9.81 -3.42
N VAL A 163 -5.81 -10.50 -4.44
CA VAL A 163 -5.71 -9.96 -5.81
C VAL A 163 -7.10 -9.63 -6.34
N LYS A 164 -8.08 -10.53 -6.21
CA LYS A 164 -9.45 -10.29 -6.66
C LYS A 164 -10.10 -9.09 -5.96
N ALA A 165 -9.92 -8.96 -4.65
CA ALA A 165 -10.43 -7.83 -3.89
C ALA A 165 -9.79 -6.51 -4.33
N HIS A 166 -8.47 -6.50 -4.49
CA HIS A 166 -7.73 -5.33 -4.97
C HIS A 166 -8.19 -4.90 -6.37
N ASP A 167 -8.30 -5.83 -7.30
CA ASP A 167 -8.69 -5.55 -8.68
C ASP A 167 -10.13 -5.04 -8.75
N PHE A 168 -11.05 -5.66 -8.00
CA PHE A 168 -12.44 -5.20 -7.94
C PHE A 168 -12.56 -3.78 -7.40
N LEU A 169 -11.99 -3.51 -6.22
CA LEU A 169 -12.07 -2.20 -5.59
C LEU A 169 -11.35 -1.12 -6.44
N SER A 170 -10.24 -1.46 -7.06
CA SER A 170 -9.52 -0.56 -7.98
C SER A 170 -10.36 -0.26 -9.21
N THR A 171 -11.04 -1.25 -9.78
CA THR A 171 -11.93 -1.06 -10.91
C THR A 171 -13.11 -0.16 -10.57
N VAL A 172 -13.77 -0.39 -9.43
CA VAL A 172 -14.85 0.50 -8.94
C VAL A 172 -14.33 1.93 -8.78
N ARG A 173 -13.17 2.12 -8.14
CA ARG A 173 -12.56 3.43 -7.97
C ARG A 173 -12.23 4.11 -9.30
N CYS A 174 -11.75 3.38 -10.28
CA CYS A 174 -11.50 3.91 -11.61
C CYS A 174 -12.79 4.42 -12.27
N HIS A 175 -13.88 3.67 -12.18
CA HIS A 175 -15.18 4.10 -12.69
C HIS A 175 -15.71 5.36 -12.00
N ILE A 176 -15.55 5.47 -10.66
CA ILE A 176 -15.89 6.69 -9.94
C ILE A 176 -15.12 7.88 -10.52
N HIS A 177 -13.80 7.77 -10.67
CA HIS A 177 -12.95 8.85 -11.22
C HIS A 177 -13.34 9.24 -12.65
N TYR A 178 -13.66 8.27 -13.51
CA TYR A 178 -14.07 8.55 -14.90
C TYR A 178 -15.42 9.22 -14.98
N LEU A 179 -16.37 8.82 -14.14
CA LEU A 179 -17.72 9.38 -14.14
C LEU A 179 -17.78 10.79 -13.52
N THR A 180 -17.01 11.01 -12.46
CA THR A 180 -17.01 12.30 -11.75
C THR A 180 -16.00 13.30 -12.31
N ASN A 181 -15.02 12.81 -13.10
CA ASN A 181 -13.83 13.57 -13.50
C ASN A 181 -13.10 14.22 -12.30
N ARG A 182 -13.12 13.55 -11.14
CA ARG A 182 -12.52 14.01 -9.88
C ARG A 182 -11.87 12.85 -9.15
N PRO A 183 -10.86 13.09 -8.28
CA PRO A 183 -10.24 12.06 -7.45
C PRO A 183 -11.14 11.70 -6.25
N ASP A 184 -12.44 11.53 -6.48
CA ASP A 184 -13.39 11.10 -5.45
C ASP A 184 -13.33 9.60 -5.24
N ASN A 185 -13.65 9.16 -4.04
CA ASN A 185 -13.66 7.74 -3.68
C ASN A 185 -14.99 7.31 -3.07
N ARG A 186 -15.98 8.20 -3.02
CA ARG A 186 -17.32 7.92 -2.46
C ARG A 186 -18.22 7.30 -3.51
N LEU A 187 -18.71 6.11 -3.24
CA LEU A 187 -19.62 5.37 -4.10
C LEU A 187 -21.08 5.77 -3.76
N THR A 188 -21.51 6.93 -4.26
CA THR A 188 -22.87 7.46 -4.04
C THR A 188 -23.94 6.61 -4.72
N PHE A 189 -25.20 6.75 -4.34
CA PHE A 189 -26.33 6.01 -4.94
C PHE A 189 -26.39 6.20 -6.46
N ASP A 190 -26.13 7.40 -6.97
CA ASP A 190 -26.12 7.66 -8.40
C ASP A 190 -25.01 6.89 -9.09
N LEU A 191 -23.79 6.93 -8.53
CA LEU A 191 -22.64 6.17 -9.05
C LEU A 191 -22.87 4.65 -8.97
N GLN A 192 -23.57 4.16 -7.95
CA GLN A 192 -23.93 2.74 -7.87
C GLN A 192 -24.81 2.33 -9.06
N ARG A 193 -25.79 3.16 -9.44
CA ARG A 193 -26.65 2.91 -10.60
C ARG A 193 -25.90 2.94 -11.93
N ASP A 194 -24.93 3.85 -12.06
CA ASP A 194 -24.15 4.02 -13.28
C ASP A 194 -23.06 2.95 -13.42
N ILE A 195 -22.47 2.52 -12.33
CA ILE A 195 -21.35 1.58 -12.31
C ILE A 195 -21.81 0.12 -12.43
N ALA A 196 -22.93 -0.25 -11.79
CA ALA A 196 -23.41 -1.61 -11.79
C ALA A 196 -23.53 -2.20 -13.20
N PRO A 197 -24.21 -1.58 -14.19
CA PRO A 197 -24.29 -2.13 -15.54
C PRO A 197 -22.93 -2.12 -16.27
N ARG A 198 -22.07 -1.14 -16.01
CA ARG A 198 -20.70 -1.07 -16.60
C ARG A 198 -19.82 -2.22 -16.16
N LEU A 199 -20.06 -2.77 -14.96
CA LEU A 199 -19.39 -3.95 -14.43
C LEU A 199 -20.12 -5.27 -14.78
N GLY A 200 -21.14 -5.23 -15.66
CA GLY A 200 -21.87 -6.42 -16.13
C GLY A 200 -22.95 -6.92 -15.16
N TYR A 201 -23.33 -6.13 -14.15
CA TYR A 201 -24.50 -6.49 -13.33
C TYR A 201 -25.78 -6.13 -14.06
N SER A 202 -26.73 -7.06 -14.05
CA SER A 202 -28.07 -6.93 -14.67
C SER A 202 -29.12 -7.31 -13.64
N ASP A 203 -30.32 -6.83 -13.85
CA ASP A 203 -31.47 -7.25 -13.05
C ASP A 203 -31.74 -8.74 -13.22
N ARG A 204 -32.12 -9.38 -12.12
CA ARG A 204 -32.56 -10.79 -12.10
C ARG A 204 -33.80 -10.90 -11.21
N ALA A 205 -34.52 -12.04 -11.31
CA ALA A 205 -35.63 -12.29 -10.43
C ALA A 205 -35.21 -12.13 -8.95
N GLY A 206 -35.87 -11.19 -8.25
CA GLY A 206 -35.65 -10.90 -6.83
C GLY A 206 -34.49 -9.97 -6.49
N ALA A 207 -33.71 -9.43 -7.47
CA ALA A 207 -32.65 -8.47 -7.16
C ALA A 207 -32.28 -7.59 -8.36
N THR A 208 -32.18 -6.30 -8.15
CA THR A 208 -31.72 -5.32 -9.14
C THR A 208 -30.20 -5.44 -9.39
N ALA A 209 -29.73 -4.85 -10.50
CA ALA A 209 -28.31 -4.75 -10.83
C ALA A 209 -27.52 -4.09 -9.68
N VAL A 210 -28.07 -3.02 -9.10
CA VAL A 210 -27.44 -2.27 -7.99
C VAL A 210 -27.34 -3.13 -6.73
N GLU A 211 -28.41 -3.82 -6.35
CA GLU A 211 -28.40 -4.69 -5.18
C GLU A 211 -27.38 -5.83 -5.32
N ARG A 212 -27.29 -6.42 -6.51
CA ARG A 212 -26.28 -7.46 -6.80
C ARG A 212 -24.86 -6.93 -6.78
N PHE A 213 -24.64 -5.73 -7.33
CA PHE A 213 -23.37 -5.04 -7.28
C PHE A 213 -22.96 -4.74 -5.82
N MET A 214 -23.86 -4.11 -5.05
CA MET A 214 -23.57 -3.76 -3.66
C MET A 214 -23.42 -4.97 -2.75
N LYS A 215 -24.17 -6.04 -2.99
CA LYS A 215 -23.95 -7.33 -2.30
C LYS A 215 -22.52 -7.85 -2.54
N HIS A 216 -22.05 -7.82 -3.80
CA HIS A 216 -20.69 -8.22 -4.13
C HIS A 216 -19.67 -7.29 -3.47
N TYR A 217 -19.89 -5.97 -3.52
CA TYR A 217 -19.04 -4.99 -2.84
C TYR A 217 -18.86 -5.32 -1.34
N PHE A 218 -19.95 -5.58 -0.64
CA PHE A 218 -19.89 -5.91 0.80
C PHE A 218 -19.24 -7.25 1.09
N LEU A 219 -19.36 -8.22 0.21
CA LEU A 219 -18.62 -9.48 0.32
C LEU A 219 -17.13 -9.26 0.16
N VAL A 220 -16.71 -8.44 -0.80
CA VAL A 220 -15.30 -8.07 -0.97
C VAL A 220 -14.78 -7.30 0.25
N ALA A 221 -15.53 -6.33 0.78
CA ALA A 221 -15.14 -5.59 1.98
C ALA A 221 -15.01 -6.51 3.21
N LYS A 222 -15.85 -7.55 3.31
CA LYS A 222 -15.71 -8.60 4.32
C LYS A 222 -14.42 -9.40 4.10
N ASP A 223 -14.17 -9.85 2.87
CA ASP A 223 -12.95 -10.59 2.53
C ASP A 223 -11.67 -9.83 2.89
N VAL A 224 -11.63 -8.54 2.65
CA VAL A 224 -10.49 -7.68 3.08
C VAL A 224 -10.31 -7.72 4.60
N GLY A 225 -11.40 -7.73 5.36
CA GLY A 225 -11.34 -7.88 6.81
C GLY A 225 -10.79 -9.24 7.26
N ASP A 226 -11.23 -10.31 6.61
CA ASP A 226 -10.77 -11.67 6.89
C ASP A 226 -9.29 -11.84 6.54
N LEU A 227 -8.84 -11.30 5.42
CA LEU A 227 -7.41 -11.26 5.02
C LEU A 227 -6.55 -10.51 6.05
N THR A 228 -7.09 -9.43 6.63
CA THR A 228 -6.41 -8.71 7.72
C THR A 228 -6.20 -9.62 8.93
N ALA A 229 -7.24 -10.33 9.34
CA ALA A 229 -7.17 -11.25 10.47
C ALA A 229 -6.17 -12.40 10.21
N ILE A 230 -6.18 -12.98 9.01
CA ILE A 230 -5.24 -14.03 8.60
C ILE A 230 -3.79 -13.54 8.69
N LEU A 231 -3.50 -12.36 8.15
CA LEU A 231 -2.13 -11.81 8.20
C LEU A 231 -1.70 -11.49 9.63
N CYS A 232 -2.56 -10.89 10.44
CA CYS A 232 -2.25 -10.62 11.86
C CYS A 232 -1.95 -11.91 12.61
N ALA A 233 -2.76 -12.95 12.46
CA ALA A 233 -2.53 -14.26 13.08
C ALA A 233 -1.20 -14.90 12.63
N ALA A 234 -0.88 -14.82 11.33
CA ALA A 234 0.39 -15.31 10.80
C ALA A 234 1.62 -14.54 11.35
N LEU A 235 1.46 -13.25 11.64
CA LEU A 235 2.51 -12.43 12.26
C LEU A 235 2.71 -12.81 13.75
N GLU A 236 1.63 -13.00 14.48
CA GLU A 236 1.66 -13.42 15.90
C GLU A 236 2.30 -14.81 16.06
N ASP A 237 1.92 -15.78 15.23
CA ASP A 237 2.50 -17.13 15.24
C ASP A 237 4.02 -17.12 15.00
N ARG A 238 4.48 -16.24 14.10
CA ARG A 238 5.92 -16.09 13.83
C ARG A 238 6.69 -15.38 14.94
N GLN A 239 6.07 -14.46 15.67
CA GLN A 239 6.68 -13.83 16.82
C GLN A 239 6.72 -14.76 18.03
N ALA A 240 5.74 -15.65 18.16
CA ALA A 240 5.66 -16.64 19.24
C ALA A 240 6.64 -17.82 19.06
N LYS A 241 7.11 -18.11 17.83
CA LYS A 241 8.09 -19.17 17.57
C LYS A 241 9.51 -18.66 17.84
N PRO A 242 10.21 -19.16 18.89
CA PRO A 242 11.62 -18.83 19.09
C PRO A 242 12.44 -19.30 17.88
N ALA A 243 13.49 -18.55 17.54
CA ALA A 243 14.42 -18.94 16.48
C ALA A 243 14.90 -20.39 16.69
N PRO A 244 14.96 -21.23 15.62
CA PRO A 244 15.32 -22.64 15.76
C PRO A 244 16.61 -22.79 16.55
N VAL A 245 16.64 -23.70 17.51
CA VAL A 245 17.76 -23.96 18.43
C VAL A 245 19.10 -24.26 17.68
N LEU A 246 19.03 -24.68 16.41
CA LEU A 246 20.18 -24.96 15.55
C LEU A 246 21.07 -23.73 15.26
N SER A 247 20.53 -22.52 15.31
CA SER A 247 21.35 -21.29 15.16
C SER A 247 22.17 -20.97 16.41
N ARG A 248 21.70 -21.37 17.59
CA ARG A 248 22.42 -21.21 18.86
C ARG A 248 23.59 -22.19 19.03
N VAL A 249 23.50 -23.39 18.45
CA VAL A 249 24.56 -24.40 18.53
C VAL A 249 25.77 -24.02 17.67
N MET A 250 25.56 -23.32 16.54
CA MET A 250 26.66 -22.86 15.70
C MET A 250 27.42 -21.62 16.26
N GLU A 251 26.79 -20.82 17.11
CA GLU A 251 27.50 -19.72 17.79
C GLU A 251 28.38 -20.20 18.95
N ILE A 252 27.98 -21.28 19.62
CA ILE A 252 28.78 -21.87 20.73
C ILE A 252 30.02 -22.59 20.18
N GLY A 253 29.95 -23.17 18.97
CA GLY A 253 31.11 -23.84 18.32
C GLY A 253 32.21 -22.92 17.77
N ARG A 254 31.98 -21.60 17.71
CA ARG A 254 32.96 -20.60 17.27
C ARG A 254 33.71 -19.89 18.39
N ALA A 255 33.37 -20.17 19.64
CA ALA A 255 34.00 -19.53 20.81
C ALA A 255 35.14 -20.40 21.43
N HIS A 256 35.50 -21.56 20.85
CA HIS A 256 36.53 -22.43 21.31
C HIS A 256 37.39 -23.01 20.14
N VAL A 257 38.02 -22.10 19.39
CA VAL A 257 39.23 -22.41 18.60
C VAL A 257 40.14 -21.19 18.61
#